data_5dee0405af575a1e0d7cd579f0b55ca5
#
_entry.id   5dee0405af575a1e0d7cd579f0b55ca5
#
_cell.length_a   1.000
_cell.length_b   1.000
_cell.length_c   1.000
_cell.angle_alpha   90.00
_cell.angle_beta   90.00
_cell.angle_gamma   90.00
#
_symmetry.space_group_name_H-M   'P 1'
#
loop_
_entity.id
_entity.type
_entity.pdbx_description
1 polymer ?
#
loop_
_entity_poly.entity_id
_entity_poly.type
_entity_poly.pdbx_seq_one_letter_code
_entity_poly.pdbx_strand_id
1 'polypeptide(L)'
;MKKLIALLLSILMVLGVFAGCASQSAPAASTDKQEEAAAPAASEEAAAPAEESATEEAASSGDKVVKIGVFEPQTGDNGAGGKQEVLGIQYANSVKPTVTINGEEYKIELDIQDNQSSTDKAVSAAQQLVADKVSVVLGSYGSGVSIAAGTYFANAKIPAIGCSCTNAAVTAGNDYYFRVCFLDPFQGSVMASFAMEEFGAKKAYVLSMLGDDYTVGLAKN
;
A
#
# COMPACT_ATOMS: atom_id res chain seq x y z
N MET A 1 38.56 -5.92 35.18
CA MET A 1 39.16 -5.05 34.18
C MET A 1 38.30 -4.90 32.90
N LYS A 2 37.68 -5.95 32.37
CA LYS A 2 36.86 -5.85 31.14
C LYS A 2 35.55 -5.02 31.29
N LYS A 3 34.96 -4.94 32.48
CA LYS A 3 33.75 -4.14 32.73
C LYS A 3 33.97 -2.64 32.96
N LEU A 4 35.22 -2.26 33.32
CA LEU A 4 35.59 -0.86 33.53
C LEU A 4 35.93 -0.14 32.20
N ILE A 5 36.42 -0.91 31.23
CA ILE A 5 36.76 -0.38 29.89
C ILE A 5 35.48 -0.10 29.08
N ALA A 6 34.43 -0.89 29.23
CA ALA A 6 33.13 -0.65 28.59
C ALA A 6 32.41 0.60 29.11
N LEU A 7 32.62 0.97 30.38
CA LEU A 7 32.01 2.16 30.97
C LEU A 7 32.72 3.44 30.55
N LEU A 8 34.03 3.38 30.28
CA LEU A 8 34.83 4.53 29.80
C LEU A 8 34.59 4.86 28.32
N LEU A 9 34.26 3.86 27.50
CA LEU A 9 33.97 4.09 26.10
C LEU A 9 32.56 4.72 25.86
N SER A 10 31.60 4.49 26.78
CA SER A 10 30.27 5.07 26.67
C SER A 10 30.20 6.55 27.10
N ILE A 11 31.15 7.04 27.90
CA ILE A 11 31.20 8.43 28.36
C ILE A 11 31.86 9.36 27.33
N LEU A 12 32.69 8.82 26.42
CA LEU A 12 33.40 9.61 25.41
C LEU A 12 32.53 9.98 24.19
N MET A 13 31.35 9.36 24.02
CA MET A 13 30.43 9.63 22.90
C MET A 13 29.40 10.72 23.16
N VAL A 14 29.30 11.26 24.40
CA VAL A 14 28.25 12.24 24.79
C VAL A 14 28.77 13.69 24.79
N LEU A 15 30.04 13.93 24.57
CA LEU A 15 30.66 15.27 24.69
C LEU A 15 30.97 15.99 23.36
N GLY A 16 30.41 15.55 22.23
CA GLY A 16 30.78 16.02 20.90
C GLY A 16 29.74 16.83 20.11
N VAL A 17 28.65 17.35 20.69
CA VAL A 17 27.68 18.15 19.93
C VAL A 17 27.19 19.36 20.73
N PHE A 18 28.07 20.36 20.92
CA PHE A 18 27.64 21.74 21.22
C PHE A 18 28.75 22.72 20.79
N ALA A 19 28.71 23.19 19.56
CA ALA A 19 29.29 24.49 19.22
C ALA A 19 28.75 25.02 17.88
N GLY A 20 28.04 26.11 17.95
CA GLY A 20 28.07 27.24 17.03
C GLY A 20 27.11 27.14 15.84
N CYS A 21 26.40 28.17 15.41
CA CYS A 21 26.39 29.58 15.72
C CYS A 21 25.05 30.19 15.29
N ALA A 22 24.63 31.19 16.02
CA ALA A 22 23.56 32.11 15.69
C ALA A 22 23.97 33.14 14.62
N SER A 23 23.01 33.62 13.82
CA SER A 23 22.81 34.99 13.30
C SER A 23 21.49 35.01 12.56
N GLN A 24 20.42 35.54 13.03
CA GLN A 24 19.92 36.94 13.01
C GLN A 24 19.99 37.60 11.61
N SER A 25 18.84 37.82 10.98
CA SER A 25 18.07 39.05 11.03
C SER A 25 16.93 39.09 10.01
N ALA A 26 15.75 39.43 10.44
CA ALA A 26 14.67 40.02 9.66
C ALA A 26 14.76 41.57 9.87
N PRO A 27 13.86 42.45 9.36
CA PRO A 27 12.88 42.39 8.29
C PRO A 27 12.94 43.62 7.33
N ALA A 28 12.13 43.67 6.28
CA ALA A 28 11.35 44.86 5.91
C ALA A 28 10.58 44.70 4.61
N ALA A 29 9.43 45.18 4.69
CA ALA A 29 8.24 45.35 3.91
C ALA A 29 8.37 46.29 2.70
N SER A 30 7.34 46.21 1.89
CA SER A 30 6.60 47.22 1.11
C SER A 30 6.70 47.10 -0.41
N THR A 31 5.56 46.87 -0.94
CA THR A 31 4.54 47.65 -1.68
C THR A 31 4.71 47.72 -3.19
N ASP A 32 3.65 47.17 -3.81
CA ASP A 32 2.78 47.85 -4.80
C ASP A 32 3.24 48.10 -6.25
N LYS A 33 2.51 47.61 -7.20
CA LYS A 33 1.69 48.16 -8.29
C LYS A 33 1.67 47.26 -9.52
N GLN A 34 0.60 46.71 -9.84
CA GLN A 34 -0.42 46.94 -10.88
C GLN A 34 0.02 47.63 -12.20
N GLU A 35 -0.19 46.95 -13.36
CA GLU A 35 -0.70 47.43 -14.61
C GLU A 35 -0.56 46.32 -15.66
N GLU A 36 -1.58 45.76 -16.14
CA GLU A 36 -2.64 46.00 -17.13
C GLU A 36 -2.19 45.91 -18.60
N ALA A 37 -2.94 45.06 -19.32
CA ALA A 37 -3.37 45.08 -20.71
C ALA A 37 -2.37 44.74 -21.85
N ALA A 38 -2.64 43.76 -22.66
CA ALA A 38 -3.35 43.81 -23.93
C ALA A 38 -3.10 42.57 -24.79
N ALA A 39 -4.15 41.88 -25.18
CA ALA A 39 -4.20 41.16 -26.45
C ALA A 39 -4.43 42.22 -27.60
N PRO A 40 -4.23 41.91 -28.87
CA PRO A 40 -5.03 40.96 -29.61
C PRO A 40 -4.42 40.34 -30.90
N ALA A 41 -5.27 39.51 -31.52
CA ALA A 41 -5.50 39.24 -32.94
C ALA A 41 -4.91 37.98 -33.57
N ALA A 42 -5.76 37.08 -33.78
CA ALA A 42 -6.27 36.36 -34.94
C ALA A 42 -5.45 36.40 -36.25
N SER A 43 -5.22 35.25 -36.83
CA SER A 43 -5.26 35.07 -38.28
C SER A 43 -5.79 33.65 -38.59
N GLU A 44 -6.83 33.68 -39.39
CA GLU A 44 -7.58 32.61 -40.03
C GLU A 44 -6.81 31.97 -41.18
N GLU A 45 -7.39 30.81 -41.62
CA GLU A 45 -7.35 30.21 -42.99
C GLU A 45 -6.27 29.14 -43.19
N ALA A 46 -6.56 27.89 -43.58
CA ALA A 46 -7.51 27.41 -44.56
C ALA A 46 -7.77 25.90 -44.41
N ALA A 47 -8.99 25.51 -44.69
CA ALA A 47 -9.45 24.14 -44.87
C ALA A 47 -9.16 23.60 -46.27
N ALA A 48 -8.89 22.28 -46.39
CA ALA A 48 -9.44 21.34 -47.40
C ALA A 48 -8.58 20.06 -47.53
N PRO A 49 -9.07 18.99 -48.13
CA PRO A 49 -10.22 18.15 -47.73
C PRO A 49 -9.84 16.69 -47.41
N ALA A 50 -10.80 15.98 -46.90
CA ALA A 50 -10.78 14.58 -46.57
C ALA A 50 -10.42 13.67 -47.74
N GLU A 51 -9.47 12.77 -47.54
CA GLU A 51 -9.45 11.48 -48.22
C GLU A 51 -9.86 10.42 -47.23
N GLU A 52 -11.03 9.89 -47.46
CA GLU A 52 -11.65 8.75 -46.87
C GLU A 52 -10.85 7.51 -47.27
N SER A 53 -9.87 7.12 -46.47
CA SER A 53 -9.23 5.82 -46.59
C SER A 53 -9.93 4.90 -45.61
N ALA A 54 -10.86 4.10 -46.12
CA ALA A 54 -11.40 2.95 -45.47
C ALA A 54 -10.24 1.97 -45.19
N THR A 55 -9.69 2.09 -43.99
CA THR A 55 -8.80 1.07 -43.45
C THR A 55 -9.70 0.00 -42.80
N GLU A 56 -9.77 -1.16 -43.45
CA GLU A 56 -10.27 -2.38 -42.85
C GLU A 56 -9.74 -2.46 -41.43
N GLU A 57 -10.66 -2.49 -40.48
CA GLU A 57 -10.42 -2.85 -39.08
C GLU A 57 -9.93 -4.29 -39.10
N ALA A 58 -8.61 -4.48 -39.22
CA ALA A 58 -7.97 -5.72 -38.85
C ALA A 58 -8.32 -5.90 -37.37
N ALA A 59 -9.23 -6.83 -37.08
CA ALA A 59 -9.53 -7.29 -35.74
C ALA A 59 -8.20 -7.69 -35.09
N SER A 60 -7.63 -6.76 -34.34
CA SER A 60 -6.55 -7.04 -33.43
C SER A 60 -7.07 -8.13 -32.50
N SER A 61 -6.56 -9.35 -32.63
CA SER A 61 -6.68 -10.37 -31.63
C SER A 61 -5.87 -9.89 -30.41
N GLY A 62 -6.41 -8.90 -29.70
CA GLY A 62 -5.83 -8.48 -28.44
C GLY A 62 -5.76 -9.68 -27.52
N ASP A 63 -4.57 -9.96 -27.02
CA ASP A 63 -4.37 -11.03 -26.04
C ASP A 63 -5.44 -10.89 -24.96
N LYS A 64 -6.20 -11.97 -24.72
CA LYS A 64 -7.18 -12.00 -23.64
C LYS A 64 -6.43 -11.93 -22.33
N VAL A 65 -6.69 -10.90 -21.54
CA VAL A 65 -5.96 -10.60 -20.32
C VAL A 65 -6.90 -10.56 -19.14
N VAL A 66 -6.48 -11.17 -18.01
CA VAL A 66 -7.05 -10.97 -16.69
C VAL A 66 -6.03 -10.15 -15.88
N LYS A 67 -6.39 -8.96 -15.49
CA LYS A 67 -5.56 -8.14 -14.59
C LYS A 67 -5.84 -8.50 -13.13
N ILE A 68 -4.80 -8.81 -12.38
CA ILE A 68 -4.84 -9.03 -10.94
C ILE A 68 -4.12 -7.86 -10.27
N GLY A 69 -4.83 -7.11 -9.45
CA GLY A 69 -4.26 -6.07 -8.63
C GLY A 69 -3.43 -6.68 -7.48
N VAL A 70 -2.26 -6.13 -7.24
CA VAL A 70 -1.42 -6.47 -6.08
C VAL A 70 -1.31 -5.24 -5.22
N PHE A 71 -1.97 -5.25 -4.08
CA PHE A 71 -2.10 -4.14 -3.16
C PHE A 71 -1.25 -4.39 -1.91
N GLU A 72 0.04 -4.07 -1.97
CA GLU A 72 1.00 -4.42 -0.93
C GLU A 72 1.91 -3.25 -0.55
N PRO A 73 2.34 -3.13 0.71
CA PRO A 73 3.40 -2.18 1.05
C PRO A 73 4.74 -2.69 0.52
N GLN A 74 5.33 -1.97 -0.41
CA GLN A 74 6.70 -2.22 -0.84
C GLN A 74 7.68 -1.26 -0.17
N THR A 75 7.15 -0.20 0.43
CA THR A 75 7.88 0.81 1.23
C THR A 75 7.14 1.10 2.53
N GLY A 76 7.74 1.94 3.39
CA GLY A 76 7.22 2.24 4.72
C GLY A 76 7.53 1.14 5.74
N ASP A 77 6.88 1.22 6.91
CA ASP A 77 7.19 0.39 8.09
C ASP A 77 7.01 -1.12 7.84
N ASN A 78 6.02 -1.48 7.04
CA ASN A 78 5.68 -2.86 6.69
C ASN A 78 6.29 -3.31 5.35
N GLY A 79 7.11 -2.49 4.70
CA GLY A 79 7.62 -2.74 3.36
C GLY A 79 8.43 -4.04 3.23
N ALA A 80 9.09 -4.50 4.30
CA ALA A 80 9.82 -5.77 4.27
C ALA A 80 8.86 -6.97 4.14
N GLY A 81 7.75 -6.98 4.89
CA GLY A 81 6.74 -8.03 4.82
C GLY A 81 5.99 -8.02 3.49
N GLY A 82 5.52 -6.85 3.06
CA GLY A 82 4.78 -6.74 1.80
C GLY A 82 5.60 -7.16 0.57
N LYS A 83 6.91 -6.87 0.55
CA LYS A 83 7.80 -7.38 -0.51
C LYS A 83 7.85 -8.91 -0.58
N GLN A 84 7.77 -9.61 0.55
CA GLN A 84 7.71 -11.07 0.56
C GLN A 84 6.40 -11.58 -0.03
N GLU A 85 5.27 -10.93 0.26
CA GLU A 85 3.99 -11.26 -0.34
C GLU A 85 3.99 -11.00 -1.85
N VAL A 86 4.52 -9.86 -2.30
CA VAL A 86 4.70 -9.56 -3.73
C VAL A 86 5.55 -10.63 -4.43
N LEU A 87 6.66 -11.06 -3.83
CA LEU A 87 7.48 -12.14 -4.39
C LEU A 87 6.71 -13.45 -4.50
N GLY A 88 5.89 -13.80 -3.50
CA GLY A 88 5.02 -14.97 -3.54
C GLY A 88 4.00 -14.91 -4.69
N ILE A 89 3.36 -13.75 -4.87
CA ILE A 89 2.39 -13.51 -5.95
C ILE A 89 3.07 -13.60 -7.32
N GLN A 90 4.23 -12.95 -7.49
CA GLN A 90 5.01 -13.01 -8.73
C GLN A 90 5.48 -14.44 -9.05
N TYR A 91 5.91 -15.18 -8.02
CA TYR A 91 6.28 -16.58 -8.19
C TYR A 91 5.08 -17.41 -8.65
N ALA A 92 3.92 -17.28 -8.01
CA ALA A 92 2.71 -17.97 -8.41
C ALA A 92 2.32 -17.66 -9.86
N ASN A 93 2.41 -16.40 -10.27
CA ASN A 93 2.17 -15.99 -11.66
C ASN A 93 3.21 -16.57 -12.64
N SER A 94 4.47 -16.69 -12.24
CA SER A 94 5.51 -17.31 -13.09
C SER A 94 5.29 -18.79 -13.31
N VAL A 95 4.71 -19.48 -12.32
CA VAL A 95 4.38 -20.93 -12.41
C VAL A 95 3.09 -21.16 -13.21
N LYS A 96 2.12 -20.26 -13.07
CA LYS A 96 0.82 -20.33 -13.74
C LYS A 96 0.44 -18.98 -14.35
N PRO A 97 1.00 -18.62 -15.51
CA PRO A 97 0.82 -17.28 -16.10
C PRO A 97 -0.52 -17.12 -16.84
N THR A 98 -1.32 -18.18 -16.95
CA THR A 98 -2.59 -18.15 -17.65
C THR A 98 -3.71 -18.79 -16.84
N VAL A 99 -4.96 -18.44 -17.18
CA VAL A 99 -6.18 -19.04 -16.62
C VAL A 99 -7.18 -19.32 -17.72
N THR A 100 -7.88 -20.44 -17.62
CA THR A 100 -8.94 -20.79 -18.56
C THR A 100 -10.30 -20.36 -17.99
N ILE A 101 -11.02 -19.52 -18.74
CA ILE A 101 -12.36 -19.03 -18.39
C ILE A 101 -13.30 -19.39 -19.54
N ASN A 102 -14.34 -20.17 -19.27
CA ASN A 102 -15.31 -20.63 -20.27
C ASN A 102 -14.67 -21.32 -21.49
N GLY A 103 -13.58 -22.07 -21.28
CA GLY A 103 -12.86 -22.79 -22.35
C GLY A 103 -11.86 -21.92 -23.13
N GLU A 104 -11.70 -20.65 -22.77
CA GLU A 104 -10.76 -19.73 -23.40
C GLU A 104 -9.60 -19.42 -22.46
N GLU A 105 -8.38 -19.36 -22.99
CA GLU A 105 -7.19 -19.03 -22.22
C GLU A 105 -6.98 -17.51 -22.15
N TYR A 106 -6.70 -17.03 -20.96
CA TYR A 106 -6.38 -15.64 -20.65
C TYR A 106 -5.00 -15.57 -20.01
N LYS A 107 -4.20 -14.61 -20.43
CA LYS A 107 -2.95 -14.26 -19.78
C LYS A 107 -3.24 -13.52 -18.47
N ILE A 108 -2.48 -13.82 -17.42
CA ILE A 108 -2.54 -13.09 -16.16
C ILE A 108 -1.51 -11.95 -16.18
N GLU A 109 -1.96 -10.74 -15.93
CA GLU A 109 -1.11 -9.57 -15.74
C GLU A 109 -1.27 -9.05 -14.31
N LEU A 110 -0.13 -8.75 -13.66
CA LEU A 110 -0.10 -8.20 -12.32
C LEU A 110 0.03 -6.68 -12.39
N ASP A 111 -0.89 -5.97 -11.75
CA ASP A 111 -0.83 -4.53 -11.51
C ASP A 111 -0.45 -4.30 -10.04
N ILE A 112 0.78 -3.88 -9.80
CA ILE A 112 1.37 -3.82 -8.47
C ILE A 112 1.39 -2.38 -7.98
N GLN A 113 0.61 -2.09 -6.93
CA GLN A 113 0.50 -0.79 -6.31
C GLN A 113 1.05 -0.80 -4.89
N ASP A 114 2.00 0.11 -4.61
CA ASP A 114 2.61 0.28 -3.29
C ASP A 114 1.72 1.18 -2.41
N ASN A 115 1.15 0.63 -1.35
CA ASN A 115 0.37 1.41 -0.37
C ASN A 115 1.24 2.09 0.71
N GLN A 116 2.56 1.90 0.66
CA GLN A 116 3.57 2.56 1.50
C GLN A 116 3.34 2.41 3.02
N SER A 117 2.63 1.40 3.45
CA SER A 117 2.22 1.20 4.86
C SER A 117 1.41 2.38 5.44
N SER A 118 0.78 3.19 4.59
CA SER A 118 0.06 4.41 4.96
C SER A 118 -1.39 4.33 4.53
N THR A 119 -2.32 4.64 5.43
CA THR A 119 -3.76 4.65 5.12
C THR A 119 -4.13 5.63 4.02
N ASP A 120 -3.49 6.80 3.97
CA ASP A 120 -3.73 7.79 2.91
C ASP A 120 -3.23 7.29 1.55
N LYS A 121 -2.08 6.64 1.50
CA LYS A 121 -1.53 6.05 0.27
C LYS A 121 -2.29 4.81 -0.15
N ALA A 122 -2.80 4.04 0.81
CA ALA A 122 -3.68 2.91 0.56
C ALA A 122 -4.93 3.30 -0.24
N VAL A 123 -5.55 4.43 0.11
CA VAL A 123 -6.69 4.97 -0.64
C VAL A 123 -6.30 5.28 -2.09
N SER A 124 -5.18 5.96 -2.30
CA SER A 124 -4.71 6.31 -3.65
C SER A 124 -4.38 5.07 -4.48
N ALA A 125 -3.69 4.08 -3.87
CA ALA A 125 -3.36 2.81 -4.53
C ALA A 125 -4.62 1.99 -4.89
N ALA A 126 -5.62 1.96 -3.99
CA ALA A 126 -6.90 1.30 -4.26
C ALA A 126 -7.66 1.97 -5.40
N GLN A 127 -7.70 3.30 -5.43
CA GLN A 127 -8.33 4.06 -6.52
C GLN A 127 -7.64 3.80 -7.86
N GLN A 128 -6.31 3.67 -7.88
CA GLN A 128 -5.56 3.34 -9.08
C GLN A 128 -5.95 1.95 -9.61
N LEU A 129 -5.93 0.92 -8.74
CA LEU A 129 -6.33 -0.44 -9.13
C LEU A 129 -7.77 -0.50 -9.67
N VAL A 130 -8.69 0.28 -9.08
CA VAL A 130 -10.07 0.40 -9.58
C VAL A 130 -10.09 1.06 -10.96
N ALA A 131 -9.32 2.13 -11.17
CA ALA A 131 -9.21 2.82 -12.47
C ALA A 131 -8.59 1.92 -13.56
N ASP A 132 -7.64 1.07 -13.19
CA ASP A 132 -6.97 0.11 -14.08
C ASP A 132 -7.82 -1.14 -14.36
N LYS A 133 -9.02 -1.20 -13.75
CA LYS A 133 -10.04 -2.25 -13.97
C LYS A 133 -9.52 -3.65 -13.69
N VAL A 134 -8.82 -3.82 -12.57
CA VAL A 134 -8.39 -5.15 -12.13
C VAL A 134 -9.60 -6.03 -11.80
N SER A 135 -9.50 -7.33 -12.05
CA SER A 135 -10.59 -8.29 -11.83
C SER A 135 -10.70 -8.74 -10.37
N VAL A 136 -9.57 -8.76 -9.67
CA VAL A 136 -9.45 -9.15 -8.26
C VAL A 136 -8.21 -8.46 -7.68
N VAL A 137 -8.21 -8.22 -6.38
CA VAL A 137 -7.07 -7.66 -5.65
C VAL A 137 -6.51 -8.70 -4.68
N LEU A 138 -5.19 -8.87 -4.66
CA LEU A 138 -4.44 -9.62 -3.65
C LEU A 138 -3.72 -8.64 -2.72
N GLY A 139 -3.81 -8.86 -1.42
CA GLY A 139 -3.19 -8.01 -0.41
C GLY A 139 -4.21 -7.52 0.62
N SER A 140 -3.75 -6.89 1.69
CA SER A 140 -2.44 -6.33 1.94
C SER A 140 -1.77 -6.96 3.16
N TYR A 141 -0.44 -6.79 3.24
CA TYR A 141 0.29 -6.90 4.50
C TYR A 141 0.01 -5.65 5.34
N GLY A 142 -0.81 -5.81 6.35
CA GLY A 142 -1.22 -4.71 7.22
C GLY A 142 -2.74 -4.49 7.25
N SER A 143 -3.31 -4.57 8.45
CA SER A 143 -4.76 -4.49 8.64
C SER A 143 -5.29 -3.07 8.39
N GLY A 144 -4.59 -2.02 8.86
CA GLY A 144 -5.05 -0.64 8.72
C GLY A 144 -5.18 -0.20 7.27
N VAL A 145 -4.20 -0.52 6.42
CA VAL A 145 -4.26 -0.21 4.97
C VAL A 145 -5.35 -1.00 4.26
N SER A 146 -5.58 -2.26 4.69
CA SER A 146 -6.67 -3.09 4.15
C SER A 146 -8.05 -2.54 4.50
N ILE A 147 -8.24 -2.08 5.74
CA ILE A 147 -9.49 -1.43 6.19
C ILE A 147 -9.73 -0.14 5.39
N ALA A 148 -8.71 0.71 5.24
CA ALA A 148 -8.81 1.98 4.52
C ALA A 148 -9.18 1.78 3.04
N ALA A 149 -8.62 0.77 2.38
CA ALA A 149 -8.85 0.46 0.98
C ALA A 149 -10.17 -0.29 0.72
N GLY A 150 -10.66 -1.07 1.71
CA GLY A 150 -11.73 -2.03 1.54
C GLY A 150 -13.02 -1.45 0.99
N THR A 151 -13.39 -0.23 1.38
CA THR A 151 -14.59 0.46 0.87
C THR A 151 -14.50 0.78 -0.62
N TYR A 152 -13.31 1.09 -1.13
CA TYR A 152 -13.11 1.40 -2.55
C TYR A 152 -13.28 0.15 -3.41
N PHE A 153 -12.75 -0.98 -2.98
CA PHE A 153 -12.93 -2.26 -3.67
C PHE A 153 -14.39 -2.71 -3.64
N ALA A 154 -15.05 -2.60 -2.47
CA ALA A 154 -16.47 -2.94 -2.34
C ALA A 154 -17.37 -2.09 -3.23
N ASN A 155 -17.18 -0.78 -3.28
CA ASN A 155 -17.94 0.14 -4.13
C ASN A 155 -17.74 -0.15 -5.63
N ALA A 156 -16.54 -0.57 -6.01
CA ALA A 156 -16.22 -0.98 -7.37
C ALA A 156 -16.65 -2.43 -7.69
N LYS A 157 -17.14 -3.19 -6.69
CA LYS A 157 -17.48 -4.62 -6.78
C LYS A 157 -16.30 -5.48 -7.22
N ILE A 158 -15.10 -5.11 -6.81
CA ILE A 158 -13.86 -5.86 -7.05
C ILE A 158 -13.56 -6.68 -5.79
N PRO A 159 -13.53 -8.02 -5.86
CA PRO A 159 -13.15 -8.84 -4.72
C PRO A 159 -11.69 -8.58 -4.34
N ALA A 160 -11.43 -8.44 -3.03
CA ALA A 160 -10.09 -8.36 -2.47
C ALA A 160 -9.82 -9.56 -1.55
N ILE A 161 -8.62 -10.12 -1.60
CA ILE A 161 -8.21 -11.28 -0.82
C ILE A 161 -6.96 -10.91 -0.01
N GLY A 162 -7.16 -10.71 1.29
CA GLY A 162 -6.09 -10.39 2.22
C GLY A 162 -5.16 -11.58 2.46
N CYS A 163 -3.87 -11.36 2.32
CA CYS A 163 -2.85 -12.39 2.48
C CYS A 163 -2.53 -12.59 3.97
N SER A 164 -2.29 -11.52 4.73
CA SER A 164 -1.91 -11.58 6.15
C SER A 164 -2.57 -10.53 7.04
N CYS A 165 -3.57 -9.81 6.58
CA CYS A 165 -4.31 -8.83 7.36
C CYS A 165 -5.29 -9.49 8.34
N THR A 166 -4.86 -9.74 9.58
CA THR A 166 -5.53 -10.60 10.56
C THR A 166 -6.64 -9.92 11.37
N ASN A 167 -6.71 -8.57 11.39
CA ASN A 167 -7.73 -7.85 12.14
C ASN A 167 -9.14 -8.17 11.61
N ALA A 168 -10.06 -8.50 12.51
CA ALA A 168 -11.44 -8.86 12.16
C ALA A 168 -12.16 -7.75 11.36
N ALA A 169 -11.83 -6.48 11.62
CA ALA A 169 -12.45 -5.34 10.96
C ALA A 169 -12.21 -5.27 9.44
N VAL A 170 -11.17 -5.94 8.92
CA VAL A 170 -10.89 -5.96 7.48
C VAL A 170 -12.05 -6.52 6.65
N THR A 171 -12.69 -7.58 7.16
CA THR A 171 -13.80 -8.24 6.45
C THR A 171 -15.17 -8.01 7.10
N ALA A 172 -15.19 -7.42 8.31
CA ALA A 172 -16.46 -7.18 9.01
C ALA A 172 -17.31 -6.15 8.24
N GLY A 173 -18.50 -6.57 7.79
CA GLY A 173 -19.42 -5.71 7.03
C GLY A 173 -18.96 -5.35 5.61
N ASN A 174 -18.00 -6.10 5.06
CA ASN A 174 -17.50 -5.93 3.70
C ASN A 174 -17.60 -7.24 2.92
N ASP A 175 -18.63 -7.37 2.07
CA ASP A 175 -18.92 -8.57 1.28
C ASP A 175 -17.92 -8.81 0.13
N TYR A 176 -17.03 -7.86 -0.11
CA TYR A 176 -16.02 -7.92 -1.16
C TYR A 176 -14.60 -8.13 -0.63
N TYR A 177 -14.40 -8.17 0.69
CA TYR A 177 -13.08 -8.44 1.27
C TYR A 177 -13.03 -9.81 1.92
N PHE A 178 -12.19 -10.66 1.42
CA PHE A 178 -11.93 -12.03 1.89
C PHE A 178 -10.53 -12.11 2.49
N ARG A 179 -10.18 -13.23 3.13
CA ARG A 179 -8.82 -13.48 3.61
C ARG A 179 -8.48 -14.96 3.59
N VAL A 180 -7.19 -15.26 3.51
CA VAL A 180 -6.66 -16.62 3.62
C VAL A 180 -5.87 -16.82 4.92
N CYS A 181 -5.68 -15.77 5.72
CA CYS A 181 -5.04 -15.84 7.03
C CYS A 181 -6.06 -16.04 8.17
N PHE A 182 -5.55 -16.37 9.34
CA PHE A 182 -6.33 -16.45 10.58
C PHE A 182 -6.74 -15.06 11.12
N LEU A 183 -7.55 -15.04 12.16
CA LEU A 183 -8.01 -13.82 12.83
C LEU A 183 -7.22 -13.56 14.12
N ASP A 184 -7.11 -12.29 14.50
CA ASP A 184 -6.48 -11.85 15.75
C ASP A 184 -6.99 -12.56 17.01
N PRO A 185 -8.31 -12.80 17.22
CA PRO A 185 -8.78 -13.56 18.38
C PRO A 185 -8.19 -14.96 18.50
N PHE A 186 -8.03 -15.65 17.37
CA PHE A 186 -7.36 -16.96 17.36
C PHE A 186 -5.86 -16.80 17.67
N GLN A 187 -5.19 -15.83 17.07
CA GLN A 187 -3.78 -15.56 17.32
C GLN A 187 -3.52 -15.24 18.79
N GLY A 188 -4.31 -14.35 19.39
CA GLY A 188 -4.19 -13.98 20.81
C GLY A 188 -4.36 -15.19 21.74
N SER A 189 -5.38 -16.01 21.48
CA SER A 189 -5.62 -17.23 22.26
C SER A 189 -4.45 -18.22 22.17
N VAL A 190 -3.92 -18.45 20.96
CA VAL A 190 -2.77 -19.34 20.75
C VAL A 190 -1.53 -18.82 21.46
N MET A 191 -1.24 -17.51 21.35
CA MET A 191 -0.09 -16.90 22.03
C MET A 191 -0.20 -17.00 23.55
N ALA A 192 -1.38 -16.76 24.12
CA ALA A 192 -1.62 -16.87 25.55
C ALA A 192 -1.46 -18.33 26.05
N SER A 193 -2.06 -19.30 25.34
CA SER A 193 -1.92 -20.72 25.66
C SER A 193 -0.47 -21.17 25.60
N PHE A 194 0.24 -20.83 24.54
CA PHE A 194 1.66 -21.15 24.37
C PHE A 194 2.51 -20.56 25.52
N ALA A 195 2.28 -19.31 25.88
CA ALA A 195 3.00 -18.68 26.99
C ALA A 195 2.75 -19.40 28.35
N MET A 196 1.51 -19.82 28.60
CA MET A 196 1.16 -20.54 29.82
C MET A 196 1.71 -21.97 29.85
N GLU A 197 1.55 -22.71 28.76
CA GLU A 197 1.89 -24.13 28.68
C GLU A 197 3.41 -24.35 28.61
N GLU A 198 4.11 -23.58 27.76
CA GLU A 198 5.55 -23.80 27.56
C GLU A 198 6.42 -23.04 28.55
N PHE A 199 5.98 -21.88 29.05
CA PHE A 199 6.78 -21.04 29.94
C PHE A 199 6.20 -20.92 31.34
N GLY A 200 5.03 -21.47 31.64
CA GLY A 200 4.35 -21.29 32.91
C GLY A 200 4.05 -19.84 33.25
N ALA A 201 3.89 -18.98 32.22
CA ALA A 201 3.70 -17.55 32.37
C ALA A 201 2.42 -17.25 33.14
N LYS A 202 2.53 -16.38 34.17
CA LYS A 202 1.38 -15.90 34.97
C LYS A 202 1.13 -14.42 34.83
N LYS A 203 1.99 -13.72 34.14
CA LYS A 203 1.90 -12.28 33.84
C LYS A 203 2.50 -12.03 32.46
N ALA A 204 1.90 -11.11 31.71
CA ALA A 204 2.39 -10.66 30.42
C ALA A 204 2.41 -9.13 30.38
N TYR A 205 3.34 -8.60 29.61
CA TYR A 205 3.31 -7.21 29.15
C TYR A 205 2.93 -7.21 27.70
N VAL A 206 1.96 -6.38 27.35
CA VAL A 206 1.52 -6.19 25.96
C VAL A 206 2.00 -4.83 25.48
N LEU A 207 2.77 -4.84 24.39
CA LEU A 207 3.21 -3.64 23.70
C LEU A 207 2.47 -3.56 22.37
N SER A 208 1.82 -2.43 22.11
CA SER A 208 1.15 -2.14 20.85
C SER A 208 1.62 -0.80 20.30
N MET A 209 1.67 -0.69 18.98
CA MET A 209 1.93 0.57 18.31
C MET A 209 0.65 1.42 18.32
N LEU A 210 0.72 2.63 18.87
CA LEU A 210 -0.44 3.53 18.94
C LEU A 210 -0.88 3.92 17.52
N GLY A 211 -2.16 3.73 17.22
CA GLY A 211 -2.74 4.04 15.90
C GLY A 211 -2.55 2.95 14.85
N ASP A 212 -1.92 1.82 15.20
CA ASP A 212 -1.84 0.66 14.31
C ASP A 212 -2.98 -0.32 14.60
N ASP A 213 -3.89 -0.49 13.62
CA ASP A 213 -5.09 -1.32 13.76
C ASP A 213 -4.78 -2.79 14.06
N TYR A 214 -3.67 -3.33 13.56
CA TYR A 214 -3.28 -4.70 13.83
C TYR A 214 -2.86 -4.89 15.27
N THR A 215 -1.84 -4.19 15.75
CA THR A 215 -1.30 -4.40 17.10
C THR A 215 -2.28 -3.98 18.20
N VAL A 216 -3.05 -2.90 17.97
CA VAL A 216 -4.12 -2.47 18.89
C VAL A 216 -5.29 -3.47 18.90
N GLY A 217 -5.64 -4.03 17.75
CA GLY A 217 -6.67 -5.07 17.62
C GLY A 217 -6.26 -6.35 18.32
N LEU A 218 -5.06 -6.86 18.04
CA LEU A 218 -4.52 -8.07 18.65
C LEU A 218 -4.38 -7.95 20.18
N ALA A 219 -3.96 -6.80 20.68
CA ALA A 219 -3.79 -6.56 22.12
C ALA A 219 -5.11 -6.63 22.93
N LYS A 220 -6.26 -6.61 22.29
CA LYS A 220 -7.58 -6.73 22.93
C LYS A 220 -8.08 -8.17 23.06
N ASN A 221 -7.41 -9.13 22.42
CA ASN A 221 -7.76 -10.52 22.35
C ASN A 221 -6.80 -11.39 23.15
#